data_9075990cc87a82e8abbe3d13d4c8b80d
#
_entry.id   9075990cc87a82e8abbe3d13d4c8b80d
#
_cell.length_a   1.000
_cell.length_b   1.000
_cell.length_c   1.000
_cell.angle_alpha   90.00
_cell.angle_beta   90.00
_cell.angle_gamma   90.00
#
_symmetry.space_group_name_H-M   'P 1'
#
loop_
_entity.id
_entity.type
_entity.pdbx_description
1 polymer ?
#
loop_
_entity_poly.entity_id
_entity_poly.type
_entity_poly.pdbx_seq_one_letter_code
_entity_poly.pdbx_strand_id
1 'polypeptide(L)'
;MATMLRIEDQVEIPMDLRSLADFRRWAVSDSFPERGRIDYLAGSIEVDMSPEDLHTHGKLKTQLIGVLWRRIEEADLGEFYSDRTRVSCPDVDVSVEPDLVLVTNESLDSGRVRLVPKAGGGEDRYIELEGPPDLIVEIVSDSSIQKDTARLPGLYHAAGVREFWLIDARRADLAFCIHRPGASGYEPAPTAPDGFEYSAVLDRWYQLRRIRNRHGRIAFELHERGV
;
A
#
# COMPACT_ATOMS: atom_id res chain seq x y z
N MET A 1 27.97 10.07 -19.02
CA MET A 1 27.31 8.81 -18.62
C MET A 1 27.02 8.93 -17.14
N ALA A 2 25.76 8.69 -16.73
CA ALA A 2 25.44 8.61 -15.30
C ALA A 2 26.10 7.35 -14.70
N THR A 3 26.57 7.45 -13.46
CA THR A 3 27.08 6.28 -12.74
C THR A 3 25.88 5.47 -12.27
N MET A 4 25.89 4.15 -12.50
CA MET A 4 24.80 3.24 -12.15
C MET A 4 25.26 2.27 -11.05
N LEU A 5 24.41 2.02 -10.07
CA LEU A 5 24.53 0.90 -9.16
C LEU A 5 23.77 -0.30 -9.76
N ARG A 6 24.45 -1.42 -9.94
CA ARG A 6 23.85 -2.65 -10.48
C ARG A 6 23.73 -3.68 -9.36
N ILE A 7 22.52 -4.25 -9.19
CA ILE A 7 22.23 -5.30 -8.22
C ILE A 7 21.93 -6.59 -9.00
N GLU A 8 22.81 -7.58 -8.87
CA GLU A 8 22.68 -8.93 -9.46
C GLU A 8 22.28 -8.96 -10.96
N ASP A 9 22.74 -7.98 -11.74
CA ASP A 9 22.40 -7.77 -13.16
C ASP A 9 20.87 -7.62 -13.43
N GLN A 10 20.05 -7.41 -12.39
CA GLN A 10 18.60 -7.31 -12.52
C GLN A 10 18.06 -5.90 -12.33
N VAL A 11 18.72 -5.09 -11.50
CA VAL A 11 18.30 -3.73 -11.18
C VAL A 11 19.45 -2.77 -11.36
N GLU A 12 19.25 -1.73 -12.15
CA GLU A 12 20.20 -0.64 -12.33
C GLU A 12 19.61 0.64 -11.76
N ILE A 13 20.27 1.23 -10.76
CA ILE A 13 19.84 2.45 -10.08
C ILE A 13 20.81 3.58 -10.42
N PRO A 14 20.34 4.73 -10.96
CA PRO A 14 21.18 5.91 -11.14
C PRO A 14 21.75 6.41 -9.82
N MET A 15 23.05 6.62 -9.72
CA MET A 15 23.69 7.10 -8.49
C MET A 15 23.60 8.63 -8.29
N ASP A 16 23.01 9.33 -9.24
CA ASP A 16 22.79 10.77 -9.22
C ASP A 16 21.38 11.16 -8.72
N LEU A 17 20.57 10.20 -8.27
CA LEU A 17 19.30 10.45 -7.61
C LEU A 17 19.54 11.09 -6.23
N ARG A 18 19.24 12.38 -6.09
CA ARG A 18 19.53 13.16 -4.87
C ARG A 18 18.28 13.64 -4.15
N SER A 19 17.13 13.46 -4.75
CA SER A 19 15.84 13.94 -4.23
C SER A 19 14.71 13.03 -4.68
N LEU A 20 13.57 13.14 -3.99
CA LEU A 20 12.34 12.50 -4.44
C LEU A 20 11.96 12.88 -5.88
N ALA A 21 12.18 14.14 -6.27
CA ALA A 21 11.89 14.58 -7.63
C ALA A 21 12.76 13.84 -8.68
N ASP A 22 14.04 13.57 -8.37
CA ASP A 22 14.91 12.79 -9.25
C ASP A 22 14.45 11.33 -9.30
N PHE A 23 14.12 10.75 -8.13
CA PHE A 23 13.60 9.39 -8.03
C PHE A 23 12.30 9.23 -8.84
N ARG A 24 11.30 10.11 -8.65
CA ARG A 24 10.03 10.06 -9.38
C ARG A 24 10.23 10.17 -10.88
N ARG A 25 11.12 11.07 -11.33
CA ARG A 25 11.43 11.20 -12.76
C ARG A 25 12.01 9.91 -13.35
N TRP A 26 12.88 9.23 -12.60
CA TRP A 26 13.38 7.92 -12.98
C TRP A 26 12.30 6.85 -12.91
N ALA A 27 11.49 6.82 -11.83
CA ALA A 27 10.45 5.82 -11.61
C ALA A 27 9.36 5.80 -12.70
N VAL A 28 9.10 6.94 -13.35
CA VAL A 28 8.13 7.01 -14.47
C VAL A 28 8.79 6.83 -15.85
N SER A 29 10.11 6.66 -15.92
CA SER A 29 10.84 6.47 -17.17
C SER A 29 10.88 5.01 -17.62
N ASP A 30 11.15 4.78 -18.91
CA ASP A 30 11.32 3.44 -19.48
C ASP A 30 12.56 2.70 -18.95
N SER A 31 13.47 3.38 -18.24
CA SER A 31 14.65 2.79 -17.61
C SER A 31 14.37 2.27 -16.18
N PHE A 32 13.16 2.47 -15.66
CA PHE A 32 12.79 1.93 -14.34
C PHE A 32 12.65 0.40 -14.42
N PRO A 33 13.24 -0.36 -13.49
CA PRO A 33 13.20 -1.81 -13.53
C PRO A 33 11.80 -2.39 -13.46
N GLU A 34 11.54 -3.40 -14.30
CA GLU A 34 10.26 -4.13 -14.25
C GLU A 34 10.18 -5.11 -13.09
N ARG A 35 11.31 -5.41 -12.41
CA ARG A 35 11.39 -6.38 -11.31
C ARG A 35 11.81 -5.72 -10.02
N GLY A 36 11.36 -6.32 -8.91
CA GLY A 36 11.59 -5.81 -7.57
C GLY A 36 10.65 -4.67 -7.19
N ARG A 37 10.59 -4.38 -5.92
CA ARG A 37 9.94 -3.19 -5.35
C ARG A 37 11.03 -2.19 -5.02
N ILE A 38 10.93 -0.99 -5.54
CA ILE A 38 11.93 0.06 -5.30
C ILE A 38 11.19 1.28 -4.75
N ASP A 39 11.44 1.57 -3.50
CA ASP A 39 10.79 2.63 -2.74
C ASP A 39 11.78 3.77 -2.44
N TYR A 40 11.27 4.97 -2.28
CA TYR A 40 12.01 6.11 -1.79
C TYR A 40 11.37 6.62 -0.49
N LEU A 41 12.14 6.60 0.60
CA LEU A 41 11.68 7.00 1.91
C LEU A 41 12.68 7.99 2.55
N ALA A 42 12.29 9.26 2.63
CA ALA A 42 13.03 10.31 3.33
C ALA A 42 14.54 10.31 3.01
N GLY A 43 14.88 10.38 1.72
CA GLY A 43 16.26 10.43 1.24
C GLY A 43 16.93 9.08 1.02
N SER A 44 16.24 7.96 1.28
CA SER A 44 16.77 6.60 1.10
C SER A 44 16.05 5.85 0.00
N ILE A 45 16.78 5.14 -0.86
CA ILE A 45 16.21 4.20 -1.82
C ILE A 45 16.30 2.81 -1.22
N GLU A 46 15.17 2.12 -1.18
CA GLU A 46 15.05 0.74 -0.71
C GLU A 46 14.66 -0.17 -1.85
N VAL A 47 15.36 -1.29 -1.96
CA VAL A 47 15.14 -2.30 -3.00
C VAL A 47 14.80 -3.62 -2.34
N ASP A 48 13.62 -4.15 -2.64
CA ASP A 48 13.19 -5.48 -2.21
C ASP A 48 13.04 -6.39 -3.42
N MET A 49 13.89 -7.44 -3.47
CA MET A 49 13.90 -8.48 -4.48
C MET A 49 13.37 -9.82 -3.93
N SER A 50 12.85 -9.81 -2.68
CA SER A 50 12.40 -11.02 -2.02
C SER A 50 11.15 -11.60 -2.71
N PRO A 51 11.04 -12.94 -2.81
CA PRO A 51 9.81 -13.55 -3.29
C PRO A 51 8.69 -13.38 -2.24
N GLU A 52 7.47 -13.18 -2.70
CA GLU A 52 6.30 -13.19 -1.81
C GLU A 52 6.04 -14.57 -1.21
N ASP A 53 5.69 -14.63 0.09
CA ASP A 53 5.14 -15.85 0.69
C ASP A 53 3.74 -16.14 0.13
N LEU A 54 3.55 -17.36 -0.36
CA LEU A 54 2.31 -17.77 -1.04
C LEU A 54 1.08 -17.73 -0.13
N HIS A 55 1.24 -17.98 1.17
CA HIS A 55 0.12 -18.09 2.10
C HIS A 55 -0.09 -16.83 2.93
N THR A 56 0.96 -16.38 3.60
CA THR A 56 0.86 -15.29 4.57
C THR A 56 0.81 -13.92 3.91
N HIS A 57 1.17 -13.82 2.63
CA HIS A 57 1.11 -12.59 1.84
C HIS A 57 0.17 -12.76 0.62
N GLY A 58 0.54 -13.52 -0.41
CA GLY A 58 -0.21 -13.59 -1.67
C GLY A 58 -1.65 -14.06 -1.52
N LYS A 59 -1.91 -15.13 -0.74
CA LYS A 59 -3.26 -15.64 -0.52
C LYS A 59 -4.11 -14.70 0.34
N LEU A 60 -3.51 -14.10 1.35
CA LEU A 60 -4.14 -13.08 2.18
C LEU A 60 -4.52 -11.87 1.34
N LYS A 61 -3.59 -11.34 0.54
CA LYS A 61 -3.83 -10.23 -0.38
C LYS A 61 -5.01 -10.52 -1.33
N THR A 62 -5.05 -11.72 -1.92
CA THR A 62 -6.16 -12.14 -2.79
C THR A 62 -7.51 -12.11 -2.07
N GLN A 63 -7.57 -12.53 -0.81
CA GLN A 63 -8.79 -12.48 0.00
C GLN A 63 -9.23 -11.04 0.26
N LEU A 64 -8.30 -10.17 0.63
CA LEU A 64 -8.57 -8.75 0.86
C LEU A 64 -9.10 -8.08 -0.41
N ILE A 65 -8.42 -8.28 -1.54
CA ILE A 65 -8.84 -7.74 -2.84
C ILE A 65 -10.28 -8.15 -3.15
N GLY A 66 -10.61 -9.44 -3.01
CA GLY A 66 -11.94 -9.95 -3.38
C GLY A 66 -13.08 -9.33 -2.57
N VAL A 67 -12.86 -9.05 -1.26
CA VAL A 67 -13.87 -8.45 -0.39
C VAL A 67 -13.93 -6.94 -0.58
N LEU A 68 -12.77 -6.27 -0.54
CA LEU A 68 -12.70 -4.80 -0.61
C LEU A 68 -13.13 -4.28 -1.99
N TRP A 69 -12.64 -4.90 -3.06
CA TRP A 69 -13.02 -4.51 -4.42
C TRP A 69 -14.53 -4.54 -4.63
N ARG A 70 -15.18 -5.67 -4.26
CA ARG A 70 -16.64 -5.78 -4.36
C ARG A 70 -17.34 -4.66 -3.59
N ARG A 71 -16.90 -4.37 -2.35
CA ARG A 71 -17.51 -3.33 -1.52
C ARG A 71 -17.33 -1.94 -2.13
N ILE A 72 -16.16 -1.65 -2.67
CA ILE A 72 -15.84 -0.35 -3.27
C ILE A 72 -16.66 -0.13 -4.53
N GLU A 73 -16.76 -1.13 -5.39
CA GLU A 73 -17.57 -1.10 -6.62
C GLU A 73 -19.06 -0.96 -6.31
N GLU A 74 -19.61 -1.79 -5.40
CA GLU A 74 -21.04 -1.74 -5.04
C GLU A 74 -21.46 -0.38 -4.46
N ALA A 75 -20.55 0.32 -3.82
CA ALA A 75 -20.82 1.61 -3.19
C ALA A 75 -20.35 2.82 -4.01
N ASP A 76 -19.77 2.59 -5.19
CA ASP A 76 -19.19 3.63 -6.07
C ASP A 76 -18.26 4.58 -5.30
N LEU A 77 -17.37 3.99 -4.47
CA LEU A 77 -16.53 4.77 -3.55
C LEU A 77 -15.35 5.45 -4.25
N GLY A 78 -14.79 4.84 -5.30
CA GLY A 78 -13.60 5.34 -5.97
C GLY A 78 -12.78 4.24 -6.62
N GLU A 79 -11.49 4.51 -6.81
CA GLU A 79 -10.54 3.65 -7.50
C GLU A 79 -9.73 2.80 -6.52
N PHE A 80 -9.70 1.48 -6.75
CA PHE A 80 -8.99 0.53 -5.91
C PHE A 80 -7.85 -0.13 -6.68
N TYR A 81 -6.66 -0.02 -6.14
CA TYR A 81 -5.44 -0.53 -6.77
C TYR A 81 -4.74 -1.55 -5.88
N SER A 82 -4.06 -2.49 -6.51
CA SER A 82 -3.17 -3.45 -5.85
C SER A 82 -1.79 -3.40 -6.47
N ASP A 83 -0.87 -4.12 -5.92
CA ASP A 83 0.51 -4.34 -6.36
C ASP A 83 1.08 -3.38 -7.41
N ARG A 84 2.29 -2.90 -7.16
CA ARG A 84 3.04 -2.02 -8.08
C ARG A 84 2.36 -0.68 -8.37
N THR A 85 1.36 -0.31 -7.60
CA THR A 85 0.77 1.03 -7.65
C THR A 85 1.65 1.98 -6.88
N ARG A 86 2.33 2.86 -7.60
CA ARG A 86 3.18 3.86 -6.98
C ARG A 86 2.36 4.98 -6.38
N VAL A 87 2.61 5.24 -5.11
CA VAL A 87 2.05 6.37 -4.36
C VAL A 87 3.18 7.29 -3.97
N SER A 88 3.12 8.54 -4.37
CA SER A 88 4.09 9.57 -4.01
C SER A 88 3.44 10.71 -3.26
N CYS A 89 3.98 11.03 -2.08
CA CYS A 89 3.58 12.17 -1.28
C CYS A 89 4.78 13.12 -1.12
N PRO A 90 4.92 14.12 -2.02
CA PRO A 90 6.09 15.01 -2.04
C PRO A 90 6.31 15.78 -0.75
N ASP A 91 5.26 16.17 -0.06
CA ASP A 91 5.33 16.96 1.18
C ASP A 91 6.02 16.23 2.34
N VAL A 92 6.09 14.91 2.26
CA VAL A 92 6.75 14.06 3.28
C VAL A 92 7.90 13.23 2.71
N ASP A 93 8.35 13.58 1.51
CA ASP A 93 9.53 12.98 0.85
C ASP A 93 9.43 11.45 0.71
N VAL A 94 8.26 10.95 0.24
CA VAL A 94 8.00 9.51 0.10
C VAL A 94 7.45 9.13 -1.27
N SER A 95 7.91 8.01 -1.82
CA SER A 95 7.35 7.33 -3.01
C SER A 95 7.49 5.82 -2.82
N VAL A 96 6.36 5.13 -2.68
CA VAL A 96 6.28 3.71 -2.30
C VAL A 96 5.25 2.95 -3.14
N GLU A 97 5.29 1.63 -3.05
CA GLU A 97 4.31 0.74 -3.66
C GLU A 97 3.61 -0.08 -2.55
N PRO A 98 2.50 0.43 -1.98
CA PRO A 98 1.73 -0.31 -0.98
C PRO A 98 1.08 -1.57 -1.55
N ASP A 99 0.70 -2.51 -0.68
CA ASP A 99 0.02 -3.73 -1.12
C ASP A 99 -1.37 -3.46 -1.69
N LEU A 100 -2.18 -2.59 -1.05
CA LEU A 100 -3.49 -2.16 -1.55
C LEU A 100 -3.70 -0.67 -1.28
N VAL A 101 -4.39 0.01 -2.20
CA VAL A 101 -4.66 1.44 -2.14
C VAL A 101 -6.09 1.72 -2.58
N LEU A 102 -6.82 2.54 -1.82
CA LEU A 102 -8.09 3.12 -2.23
C LEU A 102 -7.96 4.65 -2.31
N VAL A 103 -8.38 5.21 -3.41
CA VAL A 103 -8.59 6.65 -3.59
C VAL A 103 -10.06 6.88 -3.85
N THR A 104 -10.74 7.65 -3.00
CA THR A 104 -12.16 7.95 -3.19
C THR A 104 -12.39 8.90 -4.34
N ASN A 105 -13.59 8.86 -4.93
CA ASN A 105 -13.99 9.81 -5.96
C ASN A 105 -13.86 11.26 -5.45
N GLU A 106 -14.20 11.54 -4.19
CA GLU A 106 -14.00 12.85 -3.55
C GLU A 106 -12.54 13.31 -3.61
N SER A 107 -11.59 12.41 -3.32
CA SER A 107 -10.16 12.72 -3.32
C SER A 107 -9.60 12.96 -4.72
N LEU A 108 -10.13 12.26 -5.72
CA LEU A 108 -9.81 12.50 -7.14
C LEU A 108 -10.40 13.82 -7.62
N ASP A 109 -11.69 14.06 -7.39
CA ASP A 109 -12.42 15.25 -7.85
C ASP A 109 -11.90 16.54 -7.22
N SER A 110 -11.51 16.48 -5.95
CA SER A 110 -10.91 17.61 -5.24
C SER A 110 -9.44 17.89 -5.63
N GLY A 111 -8.79 16.95 -6.32
CA GLY A 111 -7.36 17.01 -6.64
C GLY A 111 -6.44 16.73 -5.43
N ARG A 112 -6.98 16.21 -4.32
CA ARG A 112 -6.19 15.74 -3.17
C ARG A 112 -5.24 14.62 -3.58
N VAL A 113 -5.69 13.73 -4.47
CA VAL A 113 -4.88 12.75 -5.16
C VAL A 113 -4.98 12.98 -6.66
N ARG A 114 -3.86 12.97 -7.35
CA ARG A 114 -3.79 13.17 -8.79
C ARG A 114 -3.22 11.93 -9.48
N LEU A 115 -3.78 11.58 -10.62
CA LEU A 115 -3.24 10.54 -11.49
C LEU A 115 -2.12 11.15 -12.35
N VAL A 116 -0.91 10.62 -12.24
CA VAL A 116 0.26 11.08 -13.01
C VAL A 116 0.33 10.32 -14.33
N PRO A 117 0.24 11.00 -15.48
CA PRO A 117 0.28 10.34 -16.77
C PRO A 117 1.60 9.63 -17.04
N LYS A 118 1.54 8.48 -17.71
CA LYS A 118 2.75 7.80 -18.22
C LYS A 118 3.37 8.63 -19.35
N ALA A 119 4.67 8.93 -19.24
CA ALA A 119 5.40 9.62 -20.31
C ALA A 119 5.30 8.83 -21.64
N GLY A 120 4.89 9.48 -22.71
CA GLY A 120 4.66 8.83 -24.02
C GLY A 120 3.47 7.84 -24.04
N GLY A 121 2.68 7.77 -22.97
CA GLY A 121 1.43 7.01 -22.92
C GLY A 121 0.32 7.71 -23.72
N GLY A 122 -0.68 6.94 -24.18
CA GLY A 122 -1.91 7.49 -24.75
C GLY A 122 -2.82 8.10 -23.68
N GLU A 123 -4.01 8.50 -24.10
CA GLU A 123 -5.11 8.92 -23.21
C GLU A 123 -5.38 7.82 -22.17
N ASP A 124 -5.73 8.21 -20.93
CA ASP A 124 -6.08 7.30 -19.81
C ASP A 124 -4.99 6.31 -19.37
N ARG A 125 -3.71 6.65 -19.60
CA ARG A 125 -2.58 5.86 -19.10
C ARG A 125 -1.84 6.60 -18.00
N TYR A 126 -2.00 6.10 -16.79
CA TYR A 126 -1.39 6.67 -15.59
C TYR A 126 -0.41 5.66 -14.96
N ILE A 127 0.58 6.15 -14.23
CA ILE A 127 1.66 5.32 -13.67
C ILE A 127 1.92 5.58 -12.18
N GLU A 128 1.35 6.65 -11.64
CA GLU A 128 1.58 7.06 -10.26
C GLU A 128 0.36 7.80 -9.71
N LEU A 129 0.08 7.60 -8.43
CA LEU A 129 -0.82 8.40 -7.62
C LEU A 129 0.01 9.44 -6.87
N GLU A 130 -0.24 10.72 -7.11
CA GLU A 130 0.42 11.82 -6.39
C GLU A 130 -0.54 12.41 -5.36
N GLY A 131 -0.16 12.37 -4.11
CA GLY A 131 -0.96 12.79 -2.96
C GLY A 131 -1.33 11.61 -2.04
N PRO A 132 -1.89 11.91 -0.85
CA PRO A 132 -2.22 10.87 0.13
C PRO A 132 -3.53 10.16 -0.22
N PRO A 133 -3.53 8.83 -0.43
CA PRO A 133 -4.74 8.03 -0.61
C PRO A 133 -5.65 8.06 0.61
N ASP A 134 -6.89 7.59 0.45
CA ASP A 134 -7.84 7.52 1.56
C ASP A 134 -7.59 6.29 2.44
N LEU A 135 -7.22 5.17 1.84
CA LEU A 135 -6.87 3.94 2.54
C LEU A 135 -5.60 3.34 1.93
N ILE A 136 -4.67 2.94 2.79
CA ILE A 136 -3.53 2.09 2.45
C ILE A 136 -3.59 0.83 3.30
N VAL A 137 -3.28 -0.31 2.69
CA VAL A 137 -3.09 -1.60 3.38
C VAL A 137 -1.68 -2.08 3.15
N GLU A 138 -0.97 -2.45 4.23
CA GLU A 138 0.32 -3.13 4.18
C GLU A 138 0.21 -4.51 4.83
N ILE A 139 0.73 -5.51 4.14
CA ILE A 139 0.83 -6.88 4.63
C ILE A 139 2.30 -7.16 4.92
N VAL A 140 2.65 -7.27 6.17
CA VAL A 140 4.05 -7.41 6.62
C VAL A 140 4.68 -8.68 6.06
N SER A 141 5.78 -8.54 5.35
CA SER A 141 6.67 -9.61 4.90
C SER A 141 7.92 -9.69 5.80
N ASP A 142 8.72 -10.75 5.68
CA ASP A 142 9.96 -10.88 6.45
C ASP A 142 10.99 -9.79 6.09
N SER A 143 11.00 -9.30 4.86
CA SER A 143 11.88 -8.23 4.39
C SER A 143 11.38 -6.83 4.75
N SER A 144 10.07 -6.65 5.01
CA SER A 144 9.46 -5.33 5.17
C SER A 144 9.14 -4.92 6.63
N ILE A 145 9.47 -5.76 7.64
CA ILE A 145 9.08 -5.55 9.03
C ILE A 145 9.33 -4.11 9.51
N GLN A 146 10.58 -3.66 9.42
CA GLN A 146 10.97 -2.33 9.90
C GLN A 146 10.30 -1.21 9.08
N LYS A 147 10.13 -1.41 7.80
CA LYS A 147 9.47 -0.47 6.91
C LYS A 147 8.01 -0.31 7.30
N ASP A 148 7.25 -1.41 7.31
CA ASP A 148 5.79 -1.38 7.44
C ASP A 148 5.32 -1.09 8.86
N THR A 149 6.09 -1.50 9.89
CA THR A 149 5.67 -1.33 11.30
C THR A 149 6.23 -0.09 11.99
N ALA A 150 7.34 0.48 11.50
CA ALA A 150 8.01 1.58 12.20
C ALA A 150 8.19 2.83 11.34
N ARG A 151 8.44 2.71 10.03
CA ARG A 151 8.79 3.87 9.19
C ARG A 151 7.59 4.41 8.41
N LEU A 152 6.86 3.56 7.70
CA LEU A 152 5.71 3.96 6.89
C LEU A 152 4.57 4.56 7.70
N PRO A 153 4.17 4.04 8.89
CA PRO A 153 3.05 4.62 9.63
C PRO A 153 3.22 6.11 9.91
N GLY A 154 4.43 6.53 10.32
CA GLY A 154 4.72 7.95 10.56
C GLY A 154 4.66 8.80 9.30
N LEU A 155 5.16 8.29 8.17
CA LEU A 155 5.13 8.98 6.88
C LEU A 155 3.71 9.06 6.31
N TYR A 156 2.93 7.97 6.36
CA TYR A 156 1.53 7.96 5.94
C TYR A 156 0.66 8.90 6.76
N HIS A 157 0.86 8.93 8.09
CA HIS A 157 0.17 9.87 8.96
C HIS A 157 0.52 11.33 8.60
N ALA A 158 1.82 11.64 8.46
CA ALA A 158 2.28 12.99 8.11
C ALA A 158 1.81 13.43 6.71
N ALA A 159 1.70 12.49 5.76
CA ALA A 159 1.12 12.74 4.44
C ALA A 159 -0.38 13.03 4.50
N GLY A 160 -1.09 12.59 5.54
CA GLY A 160 -2.54 12.74 5.67
C GLY A 160 -3.34 11.59 5.06
N VAL A 161 -2.78 10.37 4.98
CA VAL A 161 -3.56 9.17 4.65
C VAL A 161 -4.64 8.96 5.71
N ARG A 162 -5.90 8.87 5.27
CA ARG A 162 -7.06 8.88 6.18
C ARG A 162 -7.23 7.60 7.00
N GLU A 163 -6.78 6.46 6.45
CA GLU A 163 -6.86 5.16 7.12
C GLU A 163 -5.71 4.26 6.69
N PHE A 164 -5.13 3.54 7.65
CA PHE A 164 -4.02 2.63 7.42
C PHE A 164 -4.29 1.27 8.05
N TRP A 165 -4.30 0.21 7.25
CA TRP A 165 -4.43 -1.16 7.73
C TRP A 165 -3.08 -1.83 7.76
N LEU A 166 -2.72 -2.39 8.91
CA LEU A 166 -1.50 -3.16 9.08
C LEU A 166 -1.85 -4.61 9.43
N ILE A 167 -1.33 -5.55 8.63
CA ILE A 167 -1.63 -6.96 8.77
C ILE A 167 -0.34 -7.76 8.86
N ASP A 168 -0.15 -8.52 9.94
CA ASP A 168 0.95 -9.47 10.08
C ASP A 168 0.42 -10.90 10.24
N ALA A 169 0.55 -11.70 9.20
CA ALA A 169 0.11 -13.09 9.16
C ALA A 169 1.28 -14.09 9.21
N ARG A 170 2.52 -13.65 9.42
CA ARG A 170 3.72 -14.48 9.40
C ARG A 170 3.78 -15.48 10.55
N ARG A 171 3.22 -15.14 11.71
CA ARG A 171 3.20 -15.98 12.91
C ARG A 171 1.87 -16.69 13.08
N ALA A 172 1.81 -17.60 14.06
CA ALA A 172 0.57 -18.31 14.40
C ALA A 172 -0.57 -17.33 14.76
N ASP A 173 -0.25 -16.32 15.55
CA ASP A 173 -1.16 -15.26 15.91
C ASP A 173 -1.22 -14.25 14.75
N LEU A 174 -2.43 -14.07 14.21
CA LEU A 174 -2.72 -13.10 13.18
C LEU A 174 -2.91 -11.74 13.83
N ALA A 175 -2.08 -10.76 13.46
CA ALA A 175 -2.31 -9.37 13.79
C ALA A 175 -3.04 -8.69 12.63
N PHE A 176 -4.14 -8.03 12.94
CA PHE A 176 -4.91 -7.18 12.04
C PHE A 176 -5.26 -5.92 12.80
N CYS A 177 -4.92 -4.77 12.27
CA CYS A 177 -5.24 -3.50 12.90
C CYS A 177 -5.60 -2.45 11.86
N ILE A 178 -6.77 -1.85 12.03
CA ILE A 178 -7.19 -0.64 11.34
C ILE A 178 -6.73 0.55 12.17
N HIS A 179 -5.99 1.47 11.54
CA HIS A 179 -5.51 2.69 12.18
C HIS A 179 -6.18 3.91 11.57
N ARG A 180 -6.57 4.84 12.43
CA ARG A 180 -7.08 6.17 12.09
C ARG A 180 -6.09 7.25 12.51
N PRO A 181 -6.09 8.44 11.89
CA PRO A 181 -5.27 9.54 12.31
C PRO A 181 -5.63 9.99 13.74
N GLY A 182 -4.62 10.07 14.62
CA GLY A 182 -4.68 10.71 15.92
C GLY A 182 -3.90 12.03 15.92
N ALA A 183 -3.77 12.66 17.08
CA ALA A 183 -3.13 13.97 17.21
C ALA A 183 -1.61 13.95 16.89
N SER A 184 -0.92 12.85 17.18
CA SER A 184 0.55 12.75 17.04
C SER A 184 1.00 11.53 16.23
N GLY A 185 0.08 10.80 15.61
CA GLY A 185 0.33 9.57 14.87
C GLY A 185 -0.96 8.79 14.71
N TYR A 186 -0.85 7.60 14.15
CA TYR A 186 -2.00 6.72 14.05
C TYR A 186 -2.41 6.14 15.40
N GLU A 187 -3.71 5.98 15.58
CA GLU A 187 -4.35 5.32 16.71
C GLU A 187 -5.19 4.13 16.19
N PRO A 188 -5.33 3.05 16.97
CA PRO A 188 -6.24 1.98 16.61
C PRO A 188 -7.67 2.51 16.39
N ALA A 189 -8.35 2.00 15.38
CA ALA A 189 -9.75 2.29 15.14
C ALA A 189 -10.64 1.69 16.25
N PRO A 190 -11.89 2.14 16.40
CA PRO A 190 -12.82 1.55 17.34
C PRO A 190 -12.97 0.05 17.11
N THR A 191 -12.89 -0.72 18.20
CA THR A 191 -13.00 -2.19 18.18
C THR A 191 -14.27 -2.59 18.94
N ALA A 192 -15.10 -3.41 18.30
CA ALA A 192 -16.30 -3.96 18.93
C ALA A 192 -15.93 -5.13 19.87
N PRO A 193 -16.80 -5.48 20.86
CA PRO A 193 -16.53 -6.57 21.81
C PRO A 193 -16.28 -7.94 21.18
N ASP A 194 -16.77 -8.16 19.96
CA ASP A 194 -16.58 -9.38 19.18
C ASP A 194 -15.36 -9.33 18.24
N GLY A 195 -14.51 -8.28 18.38
CA GLY A 195 -13.24 -8.15 17.69
C GLY A 195 -13.33 -7.62 16.25
N PHE A 196 -14.47 -7.02 15.87
CA PHE A 196 -14.54 -6.26 14.63
C PHE A 196 -13.95 -4.87 14.82
N GLU A 197 -13.19 -4.38 13.87
CA GLU A 197 -12.61 -3.05 13.82
C GLU A 197 -13.35 -2.18 12.78
N TYR A 198 -13.55 -0.91 13.11
CA TYR A 198 -14.33 0.00 12.26
C TYR A 198 -13.46 0.73 11.27
N SER A 199 -13.77 0.59 9.99
CA SER A 199 -13.22 1.42 8.91
C SER A 199 -14.13 2.63 8.67
N ALA A 200 -13.59 3.82 8.89
CA ALA A 200 -14.30 5.06 8.63
C ALA A 200 -14.36 5.38 7.14
N VAL A 201 -13.34 4.99 6.36
CA VAL A 201 -13.29 5.21 4.91
C VAL A 201 -14.31 4.34 4.19
N LEU A 202 -14.52 3.10 4.64
CA LEU A 202 -15.46 2.17 4.03
C LEU A 202 -16.84 2.16 4.69
N ASP A 203 -16.98 2.85 5.83
CA ASP A 203 -18.20 2.90 6.68
C ASP A 203 -18.71 1.50 7.03
N ARG A 204 -17.80 0.64 7.53
CA ARG A 204 -18.08 -0.76 7.86
C ARG A 204 -17.16 -1.29 8.95
N TRP A 205 -17.63 -2.36 9.58
CA TRP A 205 -16.85 -3.14 10.54
C TRP A 205 -16.20 -4.33 9.84
N TYR A 206 -14.92 -4.58 10.12
CA TYR A 206 -14.14 -5.67 9.54
C TYR A 206 -13.50 -6.55 10.61
N GLN A 207 -13.39 -7.84 10.33
CA GLN A 207 -12.62 -8.78 11.13
C GLN A 207 -11.91 -9.76 10.21
N LEU A 208 -10.60 -9.87 10.34
CA LEU A 208 -9.80 -10.84 9.61
C LEU A 208 -9.56 -12.08 10.45
N ARG A 209 -9.83 -13.25 9.89
CA ARG A 209 -9.61 -14.55 10.53
C ARG A 209 -8.70 -15.44 9.70
N ARG A 210 -7.79 -16.15 10.37
CA ARG A 210 -7.07 -17.26 9.77
C ARG A 210 -7.86 -18.55 10.03
N ILE A 211 -8.13 -19.30 8.99
CA ILE A 211 -8.86 -20.56 9.05
C ILE A 211 -8.08 -21.67 8.36
N ARG A 212 -8.61 -22.89 8.42
CA ARG A 212 -8.23 -23.98 7.53
C ARG A 212 -9.40 -24.29 6.60
N ASN A 213 -9.12 -24.32 5.30
CA ASN A 213 -10.12 -24.68 4.32
C ASN A 213 -10.46 -26.20 4.39
N ARG A 214 -11.45 -26.65 3.61
CA ARG A 214 -11.88 -28.06 3.55
C ARG A 214 -10.78 -29.08 3.24
N HIS A 215 -9.63 -28.62 2.74
CA HIS A 215 -8.45 -29.46 2.46
C HIS A 215 -7.36 -29.33 3.55
N GLY A 216 -7.68 -28.73 4.71
CA GLY A 216 -6.74 -28.52 5.82
C GLY A 216 -5.68 -27.44 5.58
N ARG A 217 -5.72 -26.70 4.48
CA ARG A 217 -4.73 -25.67 4.13
C ARG A 217 -5.10 -24.32 4.75
N ILE A 218 -4.08 -23.54 5.11
CA ILE A 218 -4.26 -22.16 5.59
C ILE A 218 -5.08 -21.35 4.57
N ALA A 219 -6.06 -20.64 5.08
CA ALA A 219 -6.87 -19.66 4.35
C ALA A 219 -7.20 -18.48 5.28
N PHE A 220 -7.70 -17.40 4.70
CA PHE A 220 -8.11 -16.21 5.41
C PHE A 220 -9.54 -15.86 5.02
N GLU A 221 -10.27 -15.25 5.95
CA GLU A 221 -11.61 -14.71 5.73
C GLU A 221 -11.65 -13.31 6.29
N LEU A 222 -11.88 -12.32 5.42
CA LEU A 222 -12.23 -10.97 5.84
C LEU A 222 -13.76 -10.91 5.94
N HIS A 223 -14.26 -10.86 7.16
CA HIS A 223 -15.68 -10.66 7.44
C HIS A 223 -15.98 -9.18 7.48
N GLU A 224 -17.13 -8.79 6.92
CA GLU A 224 -17.64 -7.44 6.99
C GLU A 224 -19.08 -7.40 7.50
N ARG A 225 -19.44 -6.29 8.17
CA ARG A 225 -20.84 -6.00 8.53
C ARG A 225 -21.12 -4.51 8.48
N GLY A 226 -22.39 -4.14 8.26
CA GLY A 226 -22.86 -2.76 8.34
C GLY A 226 -22.73 -2.17 9.75
N VAL A 227 -22.87 -0.86 9.82
CA VAL A 227 -22.93 -0.06 11.04
C VAL A 227 -24.33 -0.19 11.66
#